data_87f2a455d77edb4fd09646cda8cb98cb
#
_entry.id   87f2a455d77edb4fd09646cda8cb98cb
#
_cell.length_a   1.000
_cell.length_b   1.000
_cell.length_c   1.000
_cell.angle_alpha   90.00
_cell.angle_beta   90.00
_cell.angle_gamma   90.00
#
_symmetry.space_group_name_H-M   'P 1'
#
loop_
_entity.id
_entity.type
_entity.pdbx_description
1 polymer ?
#
loop_
_entity_poly.entity_id
_entity_poly.type
_entity_poly.pdbx_seq_one_letter_code
_entity_poly.pdbx_strand_id
1 'polypeptide(L)'
;MNIHETYIKRCIELAQNGLGTTYPNPMVGSVIVYENKIIGEGWHKKAGEPHAEVNAIRSVKDKSLLKKATIYVSLEPCSHFGKTPPCCDLIIKNEIPNVVVGTVDPNEKVAGKGIKKLIAAGANVTVGVLEDECNELNKRFFTFHQEKRPYIILKWAESQDGFLAPEKEVDNERKPIWITNPYSRQLVHKWRSEEQAIMVGTQTVIDDNPKLNARDWSGNNPVRIVLDQNNRISKDSFIFDDSVKTIVFTKSESSLSTENTSFKCINFEQNTIPQILDFLYQNQIQSIIIEGGSQTLQSFINENMWDEARIFIGRTTFGKGTKAPVIQKKYVSKTYIQNDELLNIRNHD
;
A
#
# COMPACT_ATOMS: atom_id res chain seq x y z
N MET A 1 7.78 -9.13 27.21
CA MET A 1 7.21 -7.93 26.54
C MET A 1 7.06 -6.85 27.59
N ASN A 2 7.65 -5.69 27.38
CA ASN A 2 7.54 -4.52 28.24
C ASN A 2 6.10 -3.99 28.16
N ILE A 3 5.61 -3.34 29.22
CA ILE A 3 4.24 -2.78 29.25
C ILE A 3 4.00 -1.78 28.09
N HIS A 4 5.00 -0.98 27.74
CA HIS A 4 4.92 -0.04 26.64
C HIS A 4 4.77 -0.76 25.29
N GLU A 5 5.50 -1.85 25.07
CA GLU A 5 5.37 -2.69 23.87
C GLU A 5 3.95 -3.25 23.71
N THR A 6 3.31 -3.67 24.81
CA THR A 6 1.93 -4.19 24.78
C THR A 6 0.95 -3.15 24.23
N TYR A 7 1.05 -1.88 24.66
CA TYR A 7 0.14 -0.84 24.22
C TYR A 7 0.47 -0.28 22.83
N ILE A 8 1.76 -0.21 22.45
CA ILE A 8 2.15 0.14 21.07
C ILE A 8 1.70 -0.97 20.09
N LYS A 9 1.81 -2.25 20.48
CA LYS A 9 1.26 -3.34 19.65
C LYS A 9 -0.25 -3.16 19.43
N ARG A 10 -0.99 -2.76 20.48
CA ARG A 10 -2.42 -2.44 20.32
C ARG A 10 -2.65 -1.25 19.39
N CYS A 11 -1.80 -0.22 19.43
CA CYS A 11 -1.85 0.88 18.47
C CYS A 11 -1.66 0.38 17.03
N ILE A 12 -0.70 -0.52 16.78
CA ILE A 12 -0.45 -1.13 15.47
C ILE A 12 -1.68 -1.91 14.98
N GLU A 13 -2.29 -2.74 15.83
CA GLU A 13 -3.50 -3.51 15.51
C GLU A 13 -4.66 -2.60 15.11
N LEU A 14 -4.87 -1.50 15.82
CA LEU A 14 -5.89 -0.51 15.50
C LEU A 14 -5.60 0.19 14.18
N ALA A 15 -4.34 0.59 13.95
CA ALA A 15 -3.91 1.30 12.75
C ALA A 15 -4.12 0.48 11.47
N GLN A 16 -3.95 -0.84 11.51
CA GLN A 16 -4.15 -1.75 10.37
C GLN A 16 -5.55 -1.64 9.75
N ASN A 17 -6.57 -1.23 10.53
CA ASN A 17 -7.92 -0.99 10.01
C ASN A 17 -8.00 0.20 9.03
N GLY A 18 -6.96 1.03 8.96
CA GLY A 18 -6.86 2.16 8.03
C GLY A 18 -6.25 1.83 6.67
N LEU A 19 -5.77 0.59 6.46
CA LEU A 19 -5.13 0.20 5.21
C LEU A 19 -6.10 0.34 4.01
N GLY A 20 -5.64 1.00 2.96
CA GLY A 20 -6.44 1.29 1.76
C GLY A 20 -7.36 2.51 1.86
N THR A 21 -7.53 3.11 3.04
CA THR A 21 -8.46 4.24 3.24
C THR A 21 -7.80 5.54 3.69
N THR A 22 -6.61 5.46 4.30
CA THR A 22 -5.92 6.62 4.88
C THR A 22 -5.08 7.41 3.88
N TYR A 23 -4.74 6.86 2.72
CA TYR A 23 -3.90 7.55 1.75
C TYR A 23 -4.39 8.98 1.42
N PRO A 24 -3.50 9.98 1.32
CA PRO A 24 -2.03 9.88 1.41
C PRO A 24 -1.48 9.92 2.85
N ASN A 25 -2.31 9.89 3.89
CA ASN A 25 -1.90 9.92 5.28
C ASN A 25 -1.39 8.53 5.73
N PRO A 26 -0.50 8.46 6.73
CA PRO A 26 -0.07 7.21 7.32
C PRO A 26 -1.20 6.53 8.11
N MET A 27 -1.07 5.23 8.31
CA MET A 27 -1.90 4.48 9.26
C MET A 27 -1.41 4.76 10.67
N VAL A 28 -2.29 5.28 11.52
CA VAL A 28 -1.97 5.59 12.91
C VAL A 28 -3.03 5.01 13.83
N GLY A 29 -2.59 4.40 14.93
CA GLY A 29 -3.42 3.98 16.04
C GLY A 29 -2.96 4.63 17.32
N SER A 30 -3.90 4.88 18.25
CA SER A 30 -3.62 5.48 19.55
C SER A 30 -4.44 4.83 20.65
N VAL A 31 -3.81 4.66 21.81
CA VAL A 31 -4.40 4.06 23.00
C VAL A 31 -4.12 4.96 24.21
N ILE A 32 -5.11 5.15 25.08
CA ILE A 32 -4.97 5.90 26.32
C ILE A 32 -5.13 4.97 27.50
N VAL A 33 -4.17 4.99 28.39
CA VAL A 33 -4.05 4.07 29.52
C VAL A 33 -4.00 4.82 30.84
N TYR A 34 -4.81 4.39 31.80
CA TYR A 34 -4.77 4.82 33.19
C TYR A 34 -4.81 3.59 34.10
N GLU A 35 -3.90 3.50 35.08
CA GLU A 35 -3.77 2.36 36.01
C GLU A 35 -3.75 1.01 35.30
N ASN A 36 -2.93 0.87 34.25
CA ASN A 36 -2.79 -0.32 33.41
C ASN A 36 -4.08 -0.77 32.69
N LYS A 37 -5.11 0.09 32.61
CA LYS A 37 -6.35 -0.18 31.88
C LYS A 37 -6.46 0.76 30.70
N ILE A 38 -6.83 0.22 29.55
CA ILE A 38 -7.19 1.03 28.37
C ILE A 38 -8.52 1.73 28.67
N ILE A 39 -8.48 3.07 28.70
CA ILE A 39 -9.66 3.92 28.92
C ILE A 39 -10.17 4.59 27.65
N GLY A 40 -9.35 4.57 26.58
CA GLY A 40 -9.73 5.08 25.25
C GLY A 40 -8.81 4.52 24.19
N GLU A 41 -9.35 4.33 22.99
CA GLU A 41 -8.58 3.89 21.83
C GLU A 41 -9.19 4.44 20.52
N GLY A 42 -8.38 4.54 19.49
CA GLY A 42 -8.81 5.02 18.19
C GLY A 42 -7.73 4.84 17.13
N TRP A 43 -8.13 4.95 15.88
CA TRP A 43 -7.23 4.94 14.73
C TRP A 43 -7.65 5.99 13.70
N HIS A 44 -6.75 6.34 12.80
CA HIS A 44 -7.08 7.18 11.65
C HIS A 44 -7.87 6.34 10.64
N LYS A 45 -9.15 6.66 10.44
CA LYS A 45 -10.06 5.81 9.67
C LYS A 45 -10.00 6.08 8.18
N LYS A 46 -9.90 7.36 7.80
CA LYS A 46 -9.92 7.80 6.39
C LYS A 46 -9.27 9.16 6.24
N ALA A 47 -8.63 9.38 5.09
CA ALA A 47 -8.04 10.68 4.77
C ALA A 47 -9.07 11.82 4.90
N GLY A 48 -8.66 12.89 5.62
CA GLY A 48 -9.53 14.05 5.91
C GLY A 48 -10.42 13.91 7.15
N GLU A 49 -10.51 12.73 7.75
CA GLU A 49 -11.19 12.49 9.02
C GLU A 49 -10.25 12.70 10.23
N PRO A 50 -10.77 12.69 11.48
CA PRO A 50 -9.97 12.84 12.68
C PRO A 50 -8.84 11.83 12.80
N HIS A 51 -7.68 12.28 13.28
CA HIS A 51 -6.52 11.43 13.55
C HIS A 51 -6.76 10.48 14.73
N ALA A 52 -5.87 9.50 14.87
CA ALA A 52 -5.98 8.44 15.89
C ALA A 52 -6.08 9.00 17.32
N GLU A 53 -5.25 9.98 17.64
CA GLU A 53 -5.21 10.63 18.96
C GLU A 53 -6.53 11.34 19.28
N VAL A 54 -7.13 12.00 18.28
CA VAL A 54 -8.43 12.64 18.41
C VAL A 54 -9.51 11.60 18.71
N ASN A 55 -9.50 10.48 17.98
CA ASN A 55 -10.46 9.40 18.17
C ASN A 55 -10.25 8.72 19.53
N ALA A 56 -9.01 8.46 19.95
CA ALA A 56 -8.68 7.88 21.22
C ALA A 56 -9.14 8.79 22.39
N ILE A 57 -8.82 10.10 22.34
CA ILE A 57 -9.25 11.06 23.36
C ILE A 57 -10.77 11.16 23.40
N ARG A 58 -11.46 11.18 22.25
CA ARG A 58 -12.93 11.24 22.19
C ARG A 58 -13.59 10.02 22.83
N SER A 59 -13.00 8.84 22.70
CA SER A 59 -13.55 7.59 23.22
C SER A 59 -13.45 7.44 24.75
N VAL A 60 -12.58 8.20 25.42
CA VAL A 60 -12.48 8.20 26.89
C VAL A 60 -13.79 8.73 27.49
N LYS A 61 -14.41 7.98 28.40
CA LYS A 61 -15.67 8.36 29.05
C LYS A 61 -15.46 9.47 30.09
N ASP A 62 -14.56 9.25 31.02
CA ASP A 62 -14.19 10.23 32.07
C ASP A 62 -12.94 11.00 31.66
N LYS A 63 -13.12 12.21 31.14
CA LYS A 63 -12.03 13.07 30.67
C LYS A 63 -11.10 13.54 31.80
N SER A 64 -11.53 13.50 33.05
CA SER A 64 -10.69 13.90 34.19
C SER A 64 -9.48 12.99 34.36
N LEU A 65 -9.58 11.73 33.91
CA LEU A 65 -8.49 10.75 33.98
C LEU A 65 -7.34 11.05 33.00
N LEU A 66 -7.58 11.86 31.96
CA LEU A 66 -6.55 12.20 30.96
C LEU A 66 -5.32 12.85 31.61
N LYS A 67 -5.51 13.68 32.66
CA LYS A 67 -4.43 14.34 33.38
C LYS A 67 -3.52 13.40 34.20
N LYS A 68 -3.88 12.11 34.27
CA LYS A 68 -3.13 11.07 34.97
C LYS A 68 -2.77 9.89 34.05
N ALA A 69 -3.17 9.97 32.80
CA ALA A 69 -3.06 8.89 31.83
C ALA A 69 -1.74 8.95 31.03
N THR A 70 -1.44 7.87 30.35
CA THR A 70 -0.41 7.78 29.30
C THR A 70 -1.09 7.59 27.96
N ILE A 71 -0.76 8.40 26.96
CA ILE A 71 -1.16 8.18 25.58
C ILE A 71 -0.05 7.46 24.82
N TYR A 72 -0.44 6.42 24.10
CA TYR A 72 0.40 5.65 23.19
C TYR A 72 -0.01 5.96 21.77
N VAL A 73 0.95 6.10 20.88
CA VAL A 73 0.68 6.34 19.46
C VAL A 73 1.75 5.66 18.59
N SER A 74 1.32 4.99 17.52
CA SER A 74 2.25 4.23 16.65
C SER A 74 3.18 5.12 15.83
N LEU A 75 2.84 6.39 15.62
CA LEU A 75 3.64 7.37 14.88
C LEU A 75 3.63 8.71 15.59
N GLU A 76 4.68 9.50 15.43
CA GLU A 76 4.82 10.85 16.01
C GLU A 76 3.56 11.70 15.82
N PRO A 77 2.98 12.29 16.88
CA PRO A 77 1.84 13.20 16.79
C PRO A 77 2.16 14.45 15.96
N CYS A 78 1.29 14.79 15.02
CA CYS A 78 1.51 15.93 14.13
C CYS A 78 1.58 17.24 14.90
N SER A 79 2.46 18.18 14.43
CA SER A 79 2.70 19.50 15.03
C SER A 79 2.29 20.68 14.15
N HIS A 80 1.92 20.42 12.89
CA HIS A 80 1.51 21.45 11.93
C HIS A 80 -0.01 21.53 11.79
N PHE A 81 -0.51 22.70 11.48
CA PHE A 81 -1.91 22.91 11.11
C PHE A 81 -2.15 22.36 9.71
N GLY A 82 -3.02 21.36 9.61
CA GLY A 82 -3.56 20.86 8.35
C GLY A 82 -5.04 21.24 8.23
N LYS A 83 -5.88 20.28 7.82
CA LYS A 83 -7.35 20.45 7.86
C LYS A 83 -7.91 20.48 9.29
N THR A 84 -7.15 19.99 10.26
CA THR A 84 -7.49 19.96 11.69
C THR A 84 -6.33 20.54 12.51
N PRO A 85 -6.58 21.02 13.75
CA PRO A 85 -5.52 21.41 14.66
C PRO A 85 -4.55 20.26 14.94
N PRO A 86 -3.26 20.56 15.23
CA PRO A 86 -2.25 19.55 15.51
C PRO A 86 -2.61 18.64 16.67
N CYS A 87 -2.29 17.33 16.55
CA CYS A 87 -2.53 16.37 17.62
C CYS A 87 -1.70 16.68 18.88
N CYS A 88 -0.49 17.23 18.73
CA CYS A 88 0.31 17.70 19.86
C CYS A 88 -0.45 18.73 20.71
N ASP A 89 -1.13 19.69 20.06
CA ASP A 89 -1.89 20.73 20.78
C ASP A 89 -3.08 20.13 21.52
N LEU A 90 -3.71 19.11 20.95
CA LEU A 90 -4.80 18.41 21.62
C LEU A 90 -4.31 17.64 22.85
N ILE A 91 -3.16 16.97 22.77
CA ILE A 91 -2.54 16.25 23.89
C ILE A 91 -2.19 17.23 25.01
N ILE A 92 -1.54 18.35 24.67
CA ILE A 92 -1.18 19.42 25.62
C ILE A 92 -2.42 20.04 26.28
N LYS A 93 -3.44 20.37 25.47
CA LYS A 93 -4.71 20.96 25.98
C LYS A 93 -5.42 20.04 26.97
N ASN A 94 -5.32 18.73 26.81
CA ASN A 94 -5.90 17.74 27.73
C ASN A 94 -4.97 17.43 28.92
N GLU A 95 -3.82 18.10 29.00
CA GLU A 95 -2.84 17.94 30.08
C GLU A 95 -2.41 16.49 30.31
N ILE A 96 -2.24 15.71 29.20
CA ILE A 96 -1.81 14.31 29.27
C ILE A 96 -0.30 14.29 29.59
N PRO A 97 0.13 13.76 30.74
CA PRO A 97 1.51 13.95 31.21
C PRO A 97 2.52 13.03 30.53
N ASN A 98 2.10 11.86 30.06
CA ASN A 98 3.00 10.86 29.50
C ASN A 98 2.60 10.51 28.07
N VAL A 99 3.57 10.52 27.15
CA VAL A 99 3.38 10.20 25.73
C VAL A 99 4.40 9.15 25.32
N VAL A 100 3.93 8.03 24.74
CA VAL A 100 4.79 6.96 24.22
C VAL A 100 4.56 6.86 22.72
N VAL A 101 5.64 7.00 21.95
CA VAL A 101 5.65 7.05 20.48
C VAL A 101 6.37 5.83 19.93
N GLY A 102 5.76 5.15 18.96
CA GLY A 102 6.35 4.01 18.28
C GLY A 102 7.54 4.44 17.41
N THR A 103 7.30 5.29 16.43
CA THR A 103 8.35 5.78 15.52
C THR A 103 8.18 7.26 15.20
N VAL A 104 9.25 7.90 14.72
CA VAL A 104 9.27 9.30 14.27
C VAL A 104 8.72 9.40 12.85
N ASP A 105 8.03 10.50 12.55
CA ASP A 105 7.52 10.75 11.19
C ASP A 105 8.69 10.97 10.21
N PRO A 106 8.77 10.25 9.08
CA PRO A 106 9.85 10.38 8.10
C PRO A 106 9.77 11.69 7.29
N ASN A 107 8.65 12.41 7.33
CA ASN A 107 8.46 13.65 6.61
C ASN A 107 9.28 14.76 7.27
N GLU A 108 10.27 15.30 6.58
CA GLU A 108 11.16 16.39 7.06
C GLU A 108 10.41 17.61 7.63
N LYS A 109 9.18 17.85 7.17
CA LYS A 109 8.34 18.93 7.69
C LYS A 109 7.81 18.67 9.09
N VAL A 110 7.77 17.40 9.52
CA VAL A 110 7.21 16.94 10.81
C VAL A 110 8.29 16.43 11.73
N ALA A 111 9.24 15.66 11.21
CA ALA A 111 10.28 14.89 11.91
C ALA A 111 10.78 15.53 13.22
N GLY A 112 10.43 14.95 14.36
CA GLY A 112 10.84 15.35 15.69
C GLY A 112 10.22 16.66 16.22
N LYS A 113 9.43 17.40 15.42
CA LYS A 113 8.83 18.68 15.82
C LYS A 113 7.69 18.49 16.82
N GLY A 114 6.90 17.44 16.64
CA GLY A 114 5.83 17.06 17.54
C GLY A 114 6.36 16.64 18.91
N ILE A 115 7.38 15.78 18.91
CA ILE A 115 8.07 15.33 20.12
C ILE A 115 8.65 16.51 20.88
N LYS A 116 9.40 17.41 20.21
CA LYS A 116 9.99 18.62 20.81
C LYS A 116 8.92 19.53 21.43
N LYS A 117 7.78 19.70 20.76
CA LYS A 117 6.67 20.53 21.25
C LYS A 117 6.04 19.94 22.51
N LEU A 118 5.84 18.62 22.56
CA LEU A 118 5.32 17.92 23.74
C LEU A 118 6.27 18.05 24.94
N ILE A 119 7.58 17.83 24.73
CA ILE A 119 8.60 17.98 25.78
C ILE A 119 8.65 19.43 26.31
N ALA A 120 8.62 20.42 25.40
CA ALA A 120 8.62 21.84 25.78
C ALA A 120 7.37 22.23 26.58
N ALA A 121 6.25 21.55 26.42
CA ALA A 121 5.03 21.72 27.19
C ALA A 121 5.05 20.96 28.55
N GLY A 122 6.13 20.24 28.87
CA GLY A 122 6.29 19.51 30.13
C GLY A 122 5.83 18.07 30.11
N ALA A 123 5.47 17.50 28.94
CA ALA A 123 5.14 16.09 28.86
C ALA A 123 6.40 15.21 28.91
N ASN A 124 6.29 14.04 29.56
CA ASN A 124 7.30 13.02 29.55
C ASN A 124 7.12 12.16 28.28
N VAL A 125 8.09 12.19 27.35
CA VAL A 125 7.98 11.54 26.05
C VAL A 125 8.99 10.39 25.94
N THR A 126 8.49 9.19 25.65
CA THR A 126 9.31 8.00 25.30
C THR A 126 9.12 7.71 23.80
N VAL A 127 10.21 7.47 23.08
CA VAL A 127 10.21 7.26 21.63
C VAL A 127 10.92 5.95 21.27
N GLY A 128 10.54 5.31 20.17
CA GLY A 128 11.21 4.12 19.63
C GLY A 128 10.70 2.80 20.19
N VAL A 129 9.48 2.77 20.72
CA VAL A 129 8.89 1.52 21.22
C VAL A 129 8.27 0.73 20.07
N LEU A 130 8.79 -0.47 19.79
CA LEU A 130 8.47 -1.29 18.62
C LEU A 130 8.63 -0.50 17.30
N GLU A 131 9.76 0.19 17.17
CA GLU A 131 10.01 1.09 16.04
C GLU A 131 9.98 0.35 14.71
N ASP A 132 10.60 -0.84 14.64
CA ASP A 132 10.63 -1.64 13.42
C ASP A 132 9.23 -2.09 12.98
N GLU A 133 8.38 -2.52 13.92
CA GLU A 133 7.00 -2.90 13.64
C GLU A 133 6.14 -1.70 13.23
N CYS A 134 6.38 -0.54 13.80
CA CYS A 134 5.71 0.71 13.40
C CYS A 134 6.15 1.17 12.01
N ASN A 135 7.43 0.98 11.65
CA ASN A 135 7.97 1.25 10.33
C ASN A 135 7.38 0.28 9.30
N GLU A 136 7.35 -1.02 9.61
CA GLU A 136 6.72 -2.04 8.74
C GLU A 136 5.22 -1.75 8.50
N LEU A 137 4.50 -1.33 9.54
CA LEU A 137 3.09 -0.91 9.40
C LEU A 137 2.94 0.15 8.32
N ASN A 138 3.82 1.14 8.30
CA ASN A 138 3.76 2.31 7.43
C ASN A 138 4.80 2.29 6.28
N LYS A 139 5.30 1.11 5.89
CA LYS A 139 6.36 0.97 4.88
C LYS A 139 6.07 1.74 3.57
N ARG A 140 4.80 1.79 3.12
CA ARG A 140 4.37 2.56 1.95
C ARG A 140 4.60 4.07 2.12
N PHE A 141 4.23 4.59 3.27
CA PHE A 141 4.41 5.98 3.63
C PHE A 141 5.89 6.33 3.80
N PHE A 142 6.68 5.46 4.45
CA PHE A 142 8.12 5.66 4.64
C PHE A 142 8.87 5.64 3.31
N THR A 143 8.67 4.62 2.47
CA THR A 143 9.26 4.56 1.12
C THR A 143 8.95 5.80 0.30
N PHE A 144 7.67 6.23 0.30
CA PHE A 144 7.23 7.40 -0.44
C PHE A 144 7.97 8.69 -0.02
N HIS A 145 8.14 8.93 1.27
CA HIS A 145 8.79 10.14 1.77
C HIS A 145 10.32 10.08 1.71
N GLN A 146 10.92 8.94 1.94
CA GLN A 146 12.38 8.76 1.96
C GLN A 146 12.96 8.56 0.55
N GLU A 147 12.34 7.68 -0.25
CA GLU A 147 12.88 7.30 -1.56
C GLU A 147 12.23 8.06 -2.74
N LYS A 148 11.22 8.90 -2.46
CA LYS A 148 10.52 9.72 -3.47
C LYS A 148 9.88 8.90 -4.59
N ARG A 149 9.41 7.71 -4.26
CA ARG A 149 8.68 6.79 -5.14
C ARG A 149 7.59 6.01 -4.38
N PRO A 150 6.62 5.39 -5.07
CA PRO A 150 5.70 4.47 -4.42
C PRO A 150 6.42 3.21 -3.91
N TYR A 151 5.83 2.55 -2.90
CA TYR A 151 6.13 1.18 -2.52
C TYR A 151 5.63 0.24 -3.61
N ILE A 152 6.50 -0.62 -4.15
CA ILE A 152 6.24 -1.43 -5.35
C ILE A 152 6.11 -2.91 -4.97
N ILE A 153 4.94 -3.47 -5.24
CA ILE A 153 4.63 -4.87 -5.03
C ILE A 153 4.54 -5.56 -6.39
N LEU A 154 5.43 -6.51 -6.66
CA LEU A 154 5.32 -7.40 -7.79
C LEU A 154 4.37 -8.53 -7.43
N LYS A 155 3.40 -8.85 -8.29
CA LYS A 155 2.47 -9.94 -8.04
C LYS A 155 2.18 -10.72 -9.33
N TRP A 156 2.34 -12.03 -9.26
CA TRP A 156 1.89 -12.92 -10.33
C TRP A 156 1.44 -14.28 -9.80
N ALA A 157 0.84 -15.05 -10.67
CA ALA A 157 0.57 -16.46 -10.45
C ALA A 157 1.27 -17.26 -11.54
N GLU A 158 1.91 -18.35 -11.17
CA GLU A 158 2.58 -19.26 -12.09
C GLU A 158 2.14 -20.71 -11.87
N SER A 159 2.21 -21.50 -12.95
CA SER A 159 2.03 -22.95 -12.88
C SER A 159 3.17 -23.60 -12.12
N GLN A 160 2.99 -24.86 -11.73
CA GLN A 160 4.01 -25.63 -10.99
C GLN A 160 5.33 -25.74 -11.76
N ASP A 161 5.29 -25.66 -13.09
CA ASP A 161 6.43 -25.70 -14.00
C ASP A 161 6.91 -24.33 -14.48
N GLY A 162 6.46 -23.23 -13.81
CA GLY A 162 7.03 -21.88 -13.97
C GLY A 162 6.52 -21.08 -15.17
N PHE A 163 5.25 -21.22 -15.57
CA PHE A 163 4.65 -20.44 -16.64
C PHE A 163 3.49 -19.57 -16.15
N LEU A 164 3.36 -18.36 -16.70
CA LEU A 164 2.23 -17.45 -16.44
C LEU A 164 0.99 -17.82 -17.28
N ALA A 165 1.20 -18.39 -18.45
CA ALA A 165 0.14 -18.82 -19.37
C ALA A 165 0.66 -19.94 -20.26
N PRO A 166 -0.20 -20.87 -20.76
CA PRO A 166 0.19 -21.87 -21.73
C PRO A 166 0.50 -21.22 -23.09
N GLU A 167 1.11 -22.00 -23.99
CA GLU A 167 1.29 -21.62 -25.38
C GLU A 167 -0.09 -21.38 -26.05
N LYS A 168 -0.18 -20.29 -26.83
CA LYS A 168 -1.43 -19.95 -27.52
C LYS A 168 -1.69 -20.92 -28.64
N GLU A 169 -2.81 -21.60 -28.63
CA GLU A 169 -3.33 -22.34 -29.77
C GLU A 169 -3.99 -21.35 -30.76
N VAL A 170 -3.77 -21.57 -32.06
CA VAL A 170 -4.11 -20.63 -33.13
C VAL A 170 -5.61 -20.34 -33.26
N ASP A 171 -6.49 -21.26 -32.77
CA ASP A 171 -7.94 -21.22 -32.97
C ASP A 171 -8.79 -21.10 -31.69
N ASN A 172 -8.20 -20.84 -30.54
CA ASN A 172 -8.98 -20.80 -29.29
C ASN A 172 -9.48 -19.38 -28.92
N GLU A 173 -10.79 -19.30 -28.66
CA GLU A 173 -11.37 -18.12 -27.99
C GLU A 173 -10.59 -17.78 -26.71
N ARG A 174 -10.27 -16.49 -26.53
CA ARG A 174 -9.55 -15.96 -25.35
C ARG A 174 -10.38 -16.16 -24.09
N LYS A 175 -10.09 -17.20 -23.35
CA LYS A 175 -10.67 -17.43 -22.01
C LYS A 175 -9.56 -17.28 -20.96
N PRO A 176 -9.80 -16.56 -19.85
CA PRO A 176 -8.84 -16.50 -18.75
C PRO A 176 -8.54 -17.90 -18.23
N ILE A 177 -7.27 -18.28 -18.20
CA ILE A 177 -6.84 -19.54 -17.60
C ILE A 177 -6.51 -19.28 -16.14
N TRP A 178 -7.25 -19.93 -15.26
CA TRP A 178 -7.09 -19.76 -13.82
C TRP A 178 -6.03 -20.75 -13.31
N ILE A 179 -4.86 -20.23 -12.93
CA ILE A 179 -3.78 -20.99 -12.29
C ILE A 179 -4.10 -21.23 -10.81
N THR A 180 -4.76 -20.25 -10.17
CA THR A 180 -5.03 -20.23 -8.73
C THR A 180 -6.49 -20.51 -8.40
N ASN A 181 -6.72 -21.02 -7.19
CA ASN A 181 -8.04 -21.30 -6.64
C ASN A 181 -8.83 -20.00 -6.32
N PRO A 182 -10.16 -20.08 -6.07
CA PRO A 182 -10.99 -18.92 -5.77
C PRO A 182 -10.54 -18.10 -4.55
N TYR A 183 -10.02 -18.73 -3.50
CA TYR A 183 -9.58 -18.05 -2.28
C TYR A 183 -8.32 -17.22 -2.51
N SER A 184 -7.37 -17.74 -3.30
CA SER A 184 -6.21 -16.99 -3.75
C SER A 184 -6.62 -15.77 -4.56
N ARG A 185 -7.60 -15.90 -5.46
CA ARG A 185 -8.14 -14.78 -6.22
C ARG A 185 -8.83 -13.74 -5.35
N GLN A 186 -9.61 -14.18 -4.35
CA GLN A 186 -10.22 -13.27 -3.38
C GLN A 186 -9.17 -12.48 -2.59
N LEU A 187 -8.06 -13.12 -2.19
CA LEU A 187 -6.94 -12.44 -1.53
C LEU A 187 -6.31 -11.39 -2.44
N VAL A 188 -6.17 -11.65 -3.74
CA VAL A 188 -5.70 -10.65 -4.71
C VAL A 188 -6.65 -9.45 -4.76
N HIS A 189 -7.96 -9.66 -4.74
CA HIS A 189 -8.93 -8.56 -4.69
C HIS A 189 -8.86 -7.75 -3.39
N LYS A 190 -8.56 -8.40 -2.27
CA LYS A 190 -8.24 -7.72 -1.01
C LYS A 190 -7.03 -6.81 -1.19
N TRP A 191 -5.90 -7.31 -1.71
CA TRP A 191 -4.71 -6.51 -1.95
C TRP A 191 -4.97 -5.32 -2.88
N ARG A 192 -5.77 -5.51 -3.93
CA ARG A 192 -6.19 -4.40 -4.82
C ARG A 192 -6.97 -3.32 -4.09
N SER A 193 -7.73 -3.66 -3.04
CA SER A 193 -8.43 -2.66 -2.23
C SER A 193 -7.52 -1.97 -1.19
N GLU A 194 -6.37 -2.55 -0.90
CA GLU A 194 -5.40 -2.05 0.06
C GLU A 194 -4.36 -1.11 -0.59
N GLU A 195 -4.08 -1.27 -1.90
CA GLU A 195 -3.07 -0.48 -2.60
C GLU A 195 -3.69 0.63 -3.45
N GLN A 196 -2.96 1.76 -3.63
CA GLN A 196 -3.50 2.91 -4.36
C GLN A 196 -3.55 2.72 -5.88
N ALA A 197 -2.64 1.93 -6.45
CA ALA A 197 -2.59 1.71 -7.88
C ALA A 197 -2.28 0.25 -8.25
N ILE A 198 -2.67 -0.11 -9.48
CA ILE A 198 -2.37 -1.40 -10.11
C ILE A 198 -1.86 -1.16 -11.51
N MET A 199 -0.78 -1.84 -11.92
CA MET A 199 -0.17 -1.69 -13.24
C MET A 199 -0.10 -2.99 -14.01
N VAL A 200 -0.38 -2.90 -15.31
CA VAL A 200 -0.17 -3.96 -16.29
C VAL A 200 0.42 -3.40 -17.60
N GLY A 201 1.07 -4.25 -18.37
CA GLY A 201 1.54 -3.90 -19.72
C GLY A 201 0.45 -4.13 -20.79
N THR A 202 0.67 -3.59 -22.00
CA THR A 202 -0.20 -3.69 -23.19
C THR A 202 -0.66 -5.12 -23.44
N GLN A 203 0.29 -6.07 -23.48
CA GLN A 203 -0.02 -7.45 -23.88
C GLN A 203 -0.99 -8.13 -22.92
N THR A 204 -0.87 -7.88 -21.61
CA THR A 204 -1.81 -8.39 -20.60
C THR A 204 -3.23 -7.87 -20.85
N VAL A 205 -3.38 -6.60 -21.20
CA VAL A 205 -4.72 -6.05 -21.51
C VAL A 205 -5.28 -6.68 -22.80
N ILE A 206 -4.45 -6.84 -23.82
CA ILE A 206 -4.87 -7.46 -25.10
C ILE A 206 -5.27 -8.93 -24.91
N ASP A 207 -4.53 -9.67 -24.08
CA ASP A 207 -4.75 -11.10 -23.89
C ASP A 207 -5.91 -11.42 -22.95
N ASP A 208 -6.01 -10.72 -21.82
CA ASP A 208 -6.90 -11.07 -20.72
C ASP A 208 -8.11 -10.14 -20.60
N ASN A 209 -8.07 -8.96 -21.24
CA ASN A 209 -9.06 -7.88 -21.07
C ASN A 209 -9.49 -7.68 -19.60
N PRO A 210 -8.54 -7.41 -18.68
CA PRO A 210 -8.81 -7.46 -17.26
C PRO A 210 -9.53 -6.19 -16.78
N LYS A 211 -10.42 -6.33 -15.79
CA LYS A 211 -11.09 -5.18 -15.16
C LYS A 211 -10.20 -4.44 -14.15
N LEU A 212 -9.18 -5.07 -13.59
CA LEU A 212 -8.24 -4.50 -12.61
C LEU A 212 -8.91 -3.78 -11.43
N ASN A 213 -10.01 -4.30 -10.94
CA ASN A 213 -10.79 -3.76 -9.84
C ASN A 213 -10.85 -4.74 -8.64
N ALA A 214 -11.41 -4.30 -7.51
CA ALA A 214 -11.51 -5.04 -6.26
C ALA A 214 -12.90 -5.69 -6.07
N ARG A 215 -13.54 -6.20 -7.13
CA ARG A 215 -14.94 -6.69 -7.15
C ARG A 215 -15.29 -7.83 -6.17
N ASP A 216 -14.31 -8.68 -5.82
CA ASP A 216 -14.52 -9.82 -4.92
C ASP A 216 -14.09 -9.53 -3.48
N TRP A 217 -13.86 -8.26 -3.16
CA TRP A 217 -13.56 -7.75 -1.82
C TRP A 217 -14.13 -6.34 -1.65
N SER A 218 -14.60 -6.00 -0.45
CA SER A 218 -15.08 -4.66 -0.13
C SER A 218 -13.89 -3.70 0.07
N GLY A 219 -13.99 -2.49 -0.48
CA GLY A 219 -12.94 -1.47 -0.38
C GLY A 219 -12.87 -0.59 -1.63
N ASN A 220 -11.84 0.25 -1.70
CA ASN A 220 -11.62 1.14 -2.84
C ASN A 220 -11.01 0.39 -4.04
N ASN A 221 -11.35 0.81 -5.25
CA ASN A 221 -10.64 0.35 -6.43
C ASN A 221 -9.30 1.08 -6.56
N PRO A 222 -8.21 0.39 -6.94
CA PRO A 222 -6.94 1.02 -7.25
C PRO A 222 -7.02 1.82 -8.56
N VAL A 223 -6.23 2.88 -8.68
CA VAL A 223 -6.01 3.57 -9.97
C VAL A 223 -5.36 2.59 -10.95
N ARG A 224 -5.96 2.41 -12.12
CA ARG A 224 -5.41 1.57 -13.18
C ARG A 224 -4.27 2.30 -13.87
N ILE A 225 -3.11 1.65 -13.96
CA ILE A 225 -1.94 2.14 -14.69
C ILE A 225 -1.67 1.16 -15.83
N VAL A 226 -1.58 1.67 -17.05
CA VAL A 226 -1.35 0.83 -18.23
C VAL A 226 -0.17 1.38 -19.01
N LEU A 227 0.74 0.49 -19.40
CA LEU A 227 1.84 0.84 -20.30
C LEU A 227 1.46 0.41 -21.74
N ASP A 228 1.10 1.39 -22.57
CA ASP A 228 0.72 1.16 -23.97
C ASP A 228 1.42 2.11 -24.94
N GLN A 229 2.68 1.83 -25.21
CA GLN A 229 3.57 2.68 -26.02
C GLN A 229 2.93 3.18 -27.30
N ASN A 230 2.23 2.30 -28.04
CA ASN A 230 1.77 2.55 -29.41
C ASN A 230 0.23 2.61 -29.54
N ASN A 231 -0.49 2.80 -28.44
CA ASN A 231 -1.97 2.82 -28.41
C ASN A 231 -2.59 1.61 -29.10
N ARG A 232 -2.10 0.39 -28.78
CA ARG A 232 -2.52 -0.88 -29.39
C ARG A 232 -3.79 -1.46 -28.75
N ILE A 233 -4.15 -0.98 -27.57
CA ILE A 233 -5.28 -1.52 -26.81
C ILE A 233 -6.58 -1.02 -27.45
N SER A 234 -7.51 -1.97 -27.68
CA SER A 234 -8.83 -1.62 -28.21
C SER A 234 -9.61 -0.72 -27.28
N LYS A 235 -10.32 0.27 -27.84
CA LYS A 235 -11.22 1.16 -27.12
C LYS A 235 -12.32 0.41 -26.34
N ASP A 236 -12.67 -0.80 -26.78
CA ASP A 236 -13.71 -1.62 -26.15
C ASP A 236 -13.18 -2.47 -24.99
N SER A 237 -11.88 -2.30 -24.62
CA SER A 237 -11.29 -3.00 -23.47
C SER A 237 -11.85 -2.48 -22.15
N PHE A 238 -12.03 -3.38 -21.17
CA PHE A 238 -12.57 -3.03 -19.85
C PHE A 238 -11.78 -1.97 -19.10
N ILE A 239 -10.51 -1.75 -19.39
CA ILE A 239 -9.73 -0.66 -18.78
C ILE A 239 -10.24 0.72 -19.20
N PHE A 240 -10.99 0.85 -20.29
CA PHE A 240 -11.59 2.08 -20.80
C PHE A 240 -13.10 2.20 -20.49
N ASP A 241 -13.62 1.35 -19.58
CA ASP A 241 -15.04 1.36 -19.18
C ASP A 241 -15.44 2.58 -18.30
N ASP A 242 -14.50 3.46 -18.06
CA ASP A 242 -14.63 4.71 -17.27
C ASP A 242 -15.12 4.53 -15.82
N SER A 243 -15.20 3.28 -15.35
CA SER A 243 -15.66 2.95 -13.99
C SER A 243 -14.62 3.23 -12.90
N VAL A 244 -13.33 3.29 -13.27
CA VAL A 244 -12.21 3.49 -12.36
C VAL A 244 -11.18 4.40 -13.04
N LYS A 245 -10.57 5.30 -12.25
CA LYS A 245 -9.50 6.16 -12.76
C LYS A 245 -8.40 5.35 -13.43
N THR A 246 -8.11 5.67 -14.68
CA THR A 246 -7.15 4.96 -15.55
C THR A 246 -6.13 5.95 -16.11
N ILE A 247 -4.85 5.61 -16.02
CA ILE A 247 -3.75 6.38 -16.58
C ILE A 247 -2.99 5.47 -17.54
N VAL A 248 -2.89 5.90 -18.80
CA VAL A 248 -2.18 5.16 -19.84
C VAL A 248 -0.89 5.89 -20.18
N PHE A 249 0.25 5.25 -19.99
CA PHE A 249 1.54 5.75 -20.45
C PHE A 249 1.77 5.35 -21.90
N THR A 250 2.01 6.34 -22.75
CA THR A 250 2.05 6.17 -24.21
C THR A 250 3.12 7.06 -24.84
N LYS A 251 3.48 6.81 -26.10
CA LYS A 251 4.41 7.64 -26.87
C LYS A 251 3.74 8.88 -27.48
N SER A 252 2.43 8.81 -27.75
CA SER A 252 1.68 9.88 -28.42
C SER A 252 0.32 10.11 -27.75
N GLU A 253 -0.23 11.29 -27.88
CA GLU A 253 -1.57 11.62 -27.39
C GLU A 253 -2.63 10.69 -27.99
N SER A 254 -3.74 10.54 -27.27
CA SER A 254 -4.88 9.73 -27.70
C SER A 254 -6.18 10.50 -27.53
N SER A 255 -7.08 10.34 -28.50
CA SER A 255 -8.44 10.89 -28.43
C SER A 255 -9.38 10.12 -27.50
N LEU A 256 -8.90 9.04 -26.86
CA LEU A 256 -9.69 8.22 -25.92
C LEU A 256 -9.70 8.74 -24.48
N SER A 257 -9.21 9.97 -24.24
CA SER A 257 -9.28 10.60 -22.93
C SER A 257 -10.72 10.89 -22.53
N THR A 258 -11.08 10.59 -21.28
CA THR A 258 -12.39 10.85 -20.67
C THR A 258 -12.19 11.54 -19.33
N GLU A 259 -13.25 11.66 -18.51
CA GLU A 259 -13.14 12.17 -17.15
C GLU A 259 -12.26 11.26 -16.27
N ASN A 260 -12.39 9.95 -16.40
CA ASN A 260 -11.66 8.96 -15.60
C ASN A 260 -10.46 8.33 -16.32
N THR A 261 -10.32 8.52 -17.63
CA THR A 261 -9.21 7.98 -18.42
C THR A 261 -8.32 9.09 -18.96
N SER A 262 -7.04 9.06 -18.60
CA SER A 262 -6.04 10.02 -19.05
C SER A 262 -4.85 9.33 -19.72
N PHE A 263 -4.29 9.99 -20.76
CA PHE A 263 -3.11 9.53 -21.46
C PHE A 263 -1.94 10.43 -21.10
N LYS A 264 -0.80 9.82 -20.74
CA LYS A 264 0.41 10.52 -20.36
C LYS A 264 1.55 10.12 -21.28
N CYS A 265 2.05 11.07 -22.07
CA CYS A 265 3.22 10.84 -22.92
C CYS A 265 4.49 10.74 -22.07
N ILE A 266 5.28 9.70 -22.33
CA ILE A 266 6.62 9.48 -21.80
C ILE A 266 7.59 9.13 -22.92
N ASN A 267 8.88 9.26 -22.65
CA ASN A 267 9.92 8.92 -23.63
C ASN A 267 10.31 7.45 -23.54
N PHE A 268 9.87 6.63 -24.50
CA PHE A 268 10.18 5.19 -24.59
C PHE A 268 11.58 4.88 -25.15
N GLU A 269 12.33 5.90 -25.62
CA GLU A 269 13.73 5.73 -26.02
C GLU A 269 14.68 5.79 -24.82
N GLN A 270 14.16 6.21 -23.68
CA GLN A 270 14.84 6.21 -22.39
C GLN A 270 14.21 5.17 -21.46
N ASN A 271 14.86 4.96 -20.31
CA ASN A 271 14.27 4.12 -19.27
C ASN A 271 12.90 4.66 -18.84
N THR A 272 11.87 3.83 -18.98
CA THR A 272 10.47 4.20 -18.70
C THR A 272 10.12 4.11 -17.23
N ILE A 273 10.75 3.22 -16.46
CA ILE A 273 10.41 2.98 -15.04
C ILE A 273 10.62 4.24 -14.20
N PRO A 274 11.76 4.93 -14.22
CA PRO A 274 11.93 6.18 -13.48
C PRO A 274 10.91 7.26 -13.84
N GLN A 275 10.53 7.40 -15.11
CA GLN A 275 9.54 8.36 -15.57
C GLN A 275 8.14 8.06 -15.00
N ILE A 276 7.77 6.77 -14.95
CA ILE A 276 6.51 6.31 -14.37
C ILE A 276 6.51 6.56 -12.86
N LEU A 277 7.58 6.17 -12.15
CA LEU A 277 7.68 6.33 -10.70
C LEU A 277 7.67 7.80 -10.28
N ASP A 278 8.37 8.67 -10.99
CA ASP A 278 8.33 10.13 -10.76
C ASP A 278 6.91 10.69 -10.94
N PHE A 279 6.23 10.31 -12.02
CA PHE A 279 4.83 10.71 -12.23
C PHE A 279 3.93 10.24 -11.08
N LEU A 280 4.07 8.99 -10.61
CA LEU A 280 3.28 8.46 -9.50
C LEU A 280 3.57 9.21 -8.20
N TYR A 281 4.85 9.51 -7.93
CA TYR A 281 5.27 10.32 -6.78
C TYR A 281 4.65 11.71 -6.81
N GLN A 282 4.73 12.43 -7.94
CA GLN A 282 4.13 13.75 -8.11
C GLN A 282 2.61 13.75 -7.93
N ASN A 283 1.94 12.63 -8.26
CA ASN A 283 0.50 12.44 -8.08
C ASN A 283 0.11 11.82 -6.74
N GLN A 284 1.02 11.78 -5.76
CA GLN A 284 0.79 11.30 -4.39
C GLN A 284 0.31 9.84 -4.32
N ILE A 285 0.73 9.01 -5.27
CA ILE A 285 0.48 7.57 -5.26
C ILE A 285 1.61 6.91 -4.47
N GLN A 286 1.29 6.38 -3.30
CA GLN A 286 2.26 5.84 -2.34
C GLN A 286 2.49 4.33 -2.49
N SER A 287 1.63 3.63 -3.19
CA SER A 287 1.78 2.20 -3.41
C SER A 287 1.23 1.75 -4.76
N ILE A 288 1.84 0.70 -5.32
CA ILE A 288 1.43 0.13 -6.59
C ILE A 288 1.67 -1.38 -6.61
N ILE A 289 0.69 -2.13 -7.15
CA ILE A 289 0.86 -3.54 -7.50
C ILE A 289 1.15 -3.65 -9.00
N ILE A 290 2.23 -4.31 -9.37
CA ILE A 290 2.54 -4.67 -10.76
C ILE A 290 2.06 -6.11 -10.98
N GLU A 291 1.00 -6.30 -11.78
CA GLU A 291 0.37 -7.62 -11.96
C GLU A 291 0.71 -8.32 -13.30
N GLY A 292 1.54 -7.72 -14.13
CA GLY A 292 1.91 -8.41 -15.35
C GLY A 292 2.16 -7.51 -16.55
N GLY A 293 2.50 -8.00 -17.77
CA GLY A 293 2.96 -9.35 -18.11
C GLY A 293 4.40 -9.61 -17.67
N SER A 294 4.91 -10.77 -18.11
CA SER A 294 6.26 -11.24 -17.75
C SER A 294 7.34 -10.19 -18.01
N GLN A 295 7.32 -9.53 -19.16
CA GLN A 295 8.30 -8.49 -19.51
C GLN A 295 8.24 -7.28 -18.57
N THR A 296 7.04 -6.79 -18.25
CA THR A 296 6.88 -5.65 -17.32
C THR A 296 7.42 -6.01 -15.95
N LEU A 297 7.04 -7.16 -15.39
CA LEU A 297 7.56 -7.64 -14.10
C LEU A 297 9.09 -7.79 -14.14
N GLN A 298 9.63 -8.43 -15.18
CA GLN A 298 11.08 -8.63 -15.31
C GLN A 298 11.86 -7.31 -15.43
N SER A 299 11.28 -6.29 -16.07
CA SER A 299 11.93 -4.97 -16.15
C SER A 299 12.11 -4.34 -14.76
N PHE A 300 11.08 -4.38 -13.90
CA PHE A 300 11.19 -3.91 -12.52
C PHE A 300 12.21 -4.71 -11.71
N ILE A 301 12.28 -6.03 -11.91
CA ILE A 301 13.26 -6.91 -11.26
C ILE A 301 14.68 -6.55 -11.70
N ASN A 302 14.92 -6.42 -13.00
CA ASN A 302 16.24 -6.13 -13.58
C ASN A 302 16.78 -4.77 -13.15
N GLU A 303 15.90 -3.79 -12.95
CA GLU A 303 16.26 -2.45 -12.48
C GLU A 303 16.33 -2.35 -10.96
N ASN A 304 16.04 -3.44 -10.24
CA ASN A 304 15.97 -3.46 -8.78
C ASN A 304 14.97 -2.43 -8.22
N MET A 305 13.91 -2.09 -8.99
CA MET A 305 12.87 -1.13 -8.62
C MET A 305 11.62 -1.85 -8.13
N TRP A 306 11.73 -2.51 -6.99
CA TRP A 306 10.63 -3.18 -6.31
C TRP A 306 10.98 -3.39 -4.83
N ASP A 307 9.96 -3.58 -3.99
CA ASP A 307 10.12 -3.74 -2.55
C ASP A 307 9.69 -5.13 -2.08
N GLU A 308 8.59 -5.65 -2.65
CA GLU A 308 7.98 -6.91 -2.25
C GLU A 308 7.50 -7.69 -3.48
N ALA A 309 7.63 -9.01 -3.48
CA ALA A 309 7.01 -9.88 -4.48
C ALA A 309 6.10 -10.91 -3.80
N ARG A 310 4.88 -11.07 -4.35
CA ARG A 310 3.85 -12.02 -3.94
C ARG A 310 3.56 -12.98 -5.07
N ILE A 311 4.05 -14.20 -4.95
CA ILE A 311 4.03 -15.20 -6.02
C ILE A 311 3.12 -16.36 -5.63
N PHE A 312 2.07 -16.58 -6.41
CA PHE A 312 1.26 -17.78 -6.28
C PHE A 312 1.80 -18.88 -7.19
N ILE A 313 1.96 -20.07 -6.67
CA ILE A 313 2.27 -21.27 -7.45
C ILE A 313 1.06 -22.21 -7.38
N GLY A 314 0.39 -22.35 -8.54
CA GLY A 314 -0.74 -23.28 -8.68
C GLY A 314 -0.27 -24.70 -9.03
N ARG A 315 -1.17 -25.68 -8.91
CA ARG A 315 -0.85 -27.08 -9.21
C ARG A 315 -0.86 -27.45 -10.70
N THR A 316 -1.36 -26.54 -11.53
CA THR A 316 -1.42 -26.77 -12.97
C THR A 316 -0.01 -26.77 -13.58
N THR A 317 0.22 -27.61 -14.59
CA THR A 317 1.42 -27.60 -15.42
C THR A 317 1.04 -27.30 -16.87
N PHE A 318 1.86 -26.52 -17.58
CA PHE A 318 1.60 -26.14 -18.96
C PHE A 318 2.58 -26.78 -19.96
N GLY A 319 3.75 -27.18 -19.51
CA GLY A 319 4.82 -27.74 -20.36
C GLY A 319 5.49 -26.71 -21.27
N LYS A 320 4.70 -25.81 -21.87
CA LYS A 320 5.14 -24.71 -22.72
C LYS A 320 4.26 -23.48 -22.52
N GLY A 321 4.80 -22.28 -22.82
CA GLY A 321 4.05 -21.03 -22.72
C GLY A 321 4.90 -19.83 -22.36
N THR A 322 4.24 -18.81 -21.80
CA THR A 322 4.89 -17.59 -21.31
C THR A 322 5.56 -17.88 -19.98
N LYS A 323 6.87 -17.87 -19.93
CA LYS A 323 7.64 -18.08 -18.69
C LYS A 323 7.37 -17.00 -17.65
N ALA A 324 7.32 -17.40 -16.38
CA ALA A 324 7.30 -16.50 -15.26
C ALA A 324 8.61 -15.67 -15.18
N PRO A 325 8.56 -14.46 -14.60
CA PRO A 325 9.77 -13.70 -14.31
C PRO A 325 10.67 -14.42 -13.30
N VAL A 326 11.96 -14.12 -13.34
CA VAL A 326 12.97 -14.75 -12.48
C VAL A 326 13.44 -13.78 -11.42
N ILE A 327 13.27 -14.16 -10.14
CA ILE A 327 13.86 -13.47 -8.99
C ILE A 327 14.95 -14.35 -8.38
N GLN A 328 16.18 -13.80 -8.26
CA GLN A 328 17.31 -14.48 -7.62
C GLN A 328 17.40 -14.18 -6.12
N LYS A 329 16.28 -14.28 -5.40
CA LYS A 329 16.21 -14.05 -3.96
C LYS A 329 15.46 -15.16 -3.25
N LYS A 330 15.79 -15.38 -1.98
CA LYS A 330 15.04 -16.33 -1.13
C LYS A 330 13.72 -15.70 -0.70
N TYR A 331 12.70 -16.52 -0.53
CA TYR A 331 11.44 -16.09 0.07
C TYR A 331 11.60 -15.87 1.58
N VAL A 332 10.96 -14.81 2.08
CA VAL A 332 10.88 -14.52 3.53
C VAL A 332 9.81 -15.39 4.20
N SER A 333 8.73 -15.65 3.50
CA SER A 333 7.67 -16.54 3.99
C SER A 333 7.04 -17.36 2.87
N LYS A 334 6.57 -18.53 3.25
CA LYS A 334 5.82 -19.46 2.42
C LYS A 334 4.57 -19.87 3.16
N THR A 335 3.42 -19.66 2.54
CA THR A 335 2.11 -20.03 3.09
C THR A 335 1.30 -20.80 2.05
N TYR A 336 0.27 -21.52 2.50
CA TYR A 336 -0.62 -22.27 1.63
C TYR A 336 -2.04 -21.71 1.75
N ILE A 337 -2.67 -21.49 0.61
CA ILE A 337 -4.08 -21.13 0.49
C ILE A 337 -4.77 -22.30 -0.19
N GLN A 338 -5.27 -23.21 0.62
CA GLN A 338 -5.67 -24.55 0.17
C GLN A 338 -4.51 -25.25 -0.58
N ASN A 339 -4.65 -25.34 -1.90
CA ASN A 339 -3.70 -26.06 -2.76
C ASN A 339 -2.69 -25.15 -3.45
N ASP A 340 -2.85 -23.83 -3.35
CA ASP A 340 -1.91 -22.88 -3.90
C ASP A 340 -0.84 -22.53 -2.88
N GLU A 341 0.39 -22.47 -3.32
CA GLU A 341 1.51 -21.95 -2.55
C GLU A 341 1.62 -20.44 -2.76
N LEU A 342 1.78 -19.67 -1.69
CA LEU A 342 2.07 -18.24 -1.75
C LEU A 342 3.45 -17.99 -1.16
N LEU A 343 4.36 -17.49 -2.00
CA LEU A 343 5.68 -17.03 -1.61
C LEU A 343 5.68 -15.50 -1.47
N ASN A 344 6.25 -15.01 -0.37
CA ASN A 344 6.54 -13.59 -0.19
C ASN A 344 8.07 -13.41 -0.19
N ILE A 345 8.54 -12.48 -1.01
CA ILE A 345 9.96 -12.14 -1.15
C ILE A 345 10.10 -10.64 -0.87
N ARG A 346 11.14 -10.25 -0.15
CA ARG A 346 11.55 -8.85 0.04
C ARG A 346 12.81 -8.54 -0.74
N ASN A 347 12.90 -7.33 -1.27
CA ASN A 347 14.05 -6.95 -2.07
C ASN A 347 15.26 -6.54 -1.22
N HIS A 348 15.04 -5.92 -0.09
CA HIS A 348 16.08 -5.27 0.71
C HIS A 348 16.33 -5.92 2.08
N ASP A 349 16.02 -7.21 2.22
CA ASP A 349 16.36 -8.02 3.42
C ASP A 349 17.65 -8.81 3.20
#